data_8405063482b91731a3ad1491a4783ea8
#
_entry.id   8405063482b91731a3ad1491a4783ea8
#
_cell.length_a   1.000
_cell.length_b   1.000
_cell.length_c   1.000
_cell.angle_alpha   90.00
_cell.angle_beta   90.00
_cell.angle_gamma   90.00
#
_symmetry.space_group_name_H-M   'P 1'
#
loop_
_entity.id
_entity.type
_entity.pdbx_description
1 polymer ?
#
loop_
_entity_poly.entity_id
_entity_poly.type
_entity_poly.pdbx_seq_one_letter_code
_entity_poly.pdbx_strand_id
1 'polypeptide(L)'
;MTKLNLLLYSVAGVVLLSILVYFVIQYYQRPDYSLQVDAMREDQSLFTNSRIIITNAGKQPVTNVVVFYDIKNETIHTINPGDKISLSPPEGSNLNAVRIIADHGINITTGYRTPIKMPGMMGS
;
A
#
# COMPACT_ATOMS: atom_id res chain seq x y z
N MET A 1 -2.22 -42.99 29.99
CA MET A 1 -2.74 -41.68 29.59
C MET A 1 -4.16 -41.52 30.07
N THR A 2 -4.44 -40.46 30.76
CA THR A 2 -5.79 -40.19 31.22
C THR A 2 -6.64 -39.64 30.09
N LYS A 3 -7.95 -39.81 30.18
CA LYS A 3 -8.89 -39.24 29.20
C LYS A 3 -8.78 -37.74 29.12
N LEU A 4 -8.42 -37.08 30.22
CA LEU A 4 -8.25 -35.64 30.28
C LEU A 4 -7.09 -35.18 29.39
N ASN A 5 -5.95 -35.86 29.40
CA ASN A 5 -4.80 -35.54 28.56
C ASN A 5 -5.13 -35.71 27.10
N LEU A 6 -5.85 -36.75 26.72
CA LEU A 6 -6.29 -36.95 25.33
C LEU A 6 -7.21 -35.84 24.88
N LEU A 7 -8.12 -35.41 25.74
CA LEU A 7 -9.02 -34.30 25.45
C LEU A 7 -8.25 -33.02 25.23
N LEU A 8 -7.26 -32.71 26.06
CA LEU A 8 -6.42 -31.51 25.92
C LEU A 8 -5.66 -31.50 24.62
N TYR A 9 -5.10 -32.62 24.18
CA TYR A 9 -4.38 -32.71 22.90
C TYR A 9 -5.34 -32.52 21.72
N SER A 10 -6.55 -33.06 21.80
CA SER A 10 -7.58 -32.84 20.77
C SER A 10 -7.94 -31.37 20.62
N VAL A 11 -8.17 -30.67 21.71
CA VAL A 11 -8.54 -29.24 21.70
C VAL A 11 -7.39 -28.41 21.14
N ALA A 12 -6.16 -28.69 21.56
CA ALA A 12 -4.99 -27.97 21.04
C ALA A 12 -4.83 -28.15 19.52
N GLY A 13 -5.05 -29.37 19.01
CA GLY A 13 -4.99 -29.66 17.59
C GLY A 13 -6.04 -28.88 16.79
N VAL A 14 -7.26 -28.83 17.30
CA VAL A 14 -8.34 -28.07 16.64
C VAL A 14 -8.03 -26.58 16.61
N VAL A 15 -7.52 -26.02 17.69
CA VAL A 15 -7.15 -24.61 17.76
C VAL A 15 -6.05 -24.28 16.74
N LEU A 16 -4.99 -25.10 16.69
CA LEU A 16 -3.90 -24.90 15.73
C LEU A 16 -4.39 -24.97 14.29
N LEU A 17 -5.24 -25.95 13.99
CA LEU A 17 -5.81 -26.10 12.64
C LEU A 17 -6.66 -24.88 12.27
N SER A 18 -7.45 -24.37 13.19
CA SER A 18 -8.29 -23.19 12.98
C SER A 18 -7.46 -21.95 12.65
N ILE A 19 -6.35 -21.74 13.36
CA ILE A 19 -5.44 -20.63 13.11
C ILE A 19 -4.83 -20.74 11.72
N LEU A 20 -4.38 -21.95 11.36
CA LEU A 20 -3.77 -22.19 10.06
C LEU A 20 -4.76 -21.92 8.92
N VAL A 21 -5.99 -22.40 9.03
CA VAL A 21 -7.05 -22.18 8.05
C VAL A 21 -7.35 -20.70 7.93
N TYR A 22 -7.40 -19.97 9.02
CA TYR A 22 -7.63 -18.52 9.02
C TYR A 22 -6.56 -17.79 8.19
N PHE A 23 -5.27 -18.09 8.42
CA PHE A 23 -4.19 -17.47 7.67
C PHE A 23 -4.24 -17.82 6.18
N VAL A 24 -4.57 -19.07 5.85
CA VAL A 24 -4.70 -19.49 4.45
C VAL A 24 -5.84 -18.74 3.76
N ILE A 25 -6.97 -18.59 4.42
CA ILE A 25 -8.11 -17.85 3.84
C ILE A 25 -7.72 -16.38 3.61
N GLN A 26 -7.05 -15.75 4.57
CA GLN A 26 -6.59 -14.37 4.41
C GLN A 26 -5.65 -14.21 3.23
N TYR A 27 -4.75 -15.15 3.03
CA TYR A 27 -3.82 -15.12 1.91
C TYR A 27 -4.56 -15.24 0.57
N TYR A 28 -5.51 -16.17 0.44
CA TYR A 28 -6.23 -16.37 -0.81
C TYR A 28 -7.24 -15.27 -1.11
N GLN A 29 -7.68 -14.52 -0.13
CA GLN A 29 -8.60 -13.39 -0.35
C GLN A 29 -7.89 -12.15 -0.88
N ARG A 30 -6.57 -12.11 -0.87
CA ARG A 30 -5.83 -11.00 -1.48
C ARG A 30 -6.11 -10.96 -2.98
N PRO A 31 -6.39 -9.78 -3.55
CA PRO A 31 -6.49 -9.66 -5.00
C PRO A 31 -5.15 -9.97 -5.65
N ASP A 32 -5.19 -10.50 -6.88
CA ASP A 32 -3.96 -10.78 -7.61
C ASP A 32 -3.19 -9.50 -7.93
N TYR A 33 -3.91 -8.47 -8.38
CA TYR A 33 -3.33 -7.20 -8.78
C TYR A 33 -3.96 -6.09 -7.96
N SER A 34 -3.16 -5.42 -7.15
CA SER A 34 -3.63 -4.32 -6.31
C SER A 34 -2.49 -3.37 -6.02
N LEU A 35 -2.71 -2.09 -6.28
CA LEU A 35 -1.79 -1.03 -5.90
C LEU A 35 -2.44 -0.14 -4.86
N GLN A 36 -1.69 0.20 -3.83
CA GLN A 36 -2.07 1.22 -2.87
C GLN A 36 -1.21 2.44 -3.12
N VAL A 37 -1.84 3.59 -3.22
CA VAL A 37 -1.18 4.85 -3.52
C VAL A 37 -1.45 5.82 -2.39
N ASP A 38 -0.38 6.35 -1.82
CA ASP A 38 -0.45 7.39 -0.79
C ASP A 38 0.30 8.60 -1.30
N ALA A 39 -0.43 9.67 -1.59
CA ALA A 39 0.14 10.92 -2.07
C ALA A 39 0.08 11.95 -0.94
N MET A 40 1.24 12.46 -0.56
CA MET A 40 1.35 13.44 0.53
C MET A 40 1.93 14.74 0.00
N ARG A 41 1.38 15.84 0.47
CA ARG A 41 1.88 17.17 0.21
C ARG A 41 2.26 17.80 1.55
N GLU A 42 3.54 18.13 1.70
CA GLU A 42 4.06 18.83 2.87
C GLU A 42 4.49 20.22 2.47
N ASP A 43 3.81 21.23 2.99
CA ASP A 43 4.20 22.60 2.79
C ASP A 43 5.13 23.04 3.92
N GLN A 44 6.38 23.34 3.57
CA GLN A 44 7.32 23.96 4.49
C GLN A 44 7.51 25.43 4.08
N SER A 45 8.01 26.24 4.98
CA SER A 45 8.05 27.68 4.82
C SER A 45 8.67 28.16 3.50
N LEU A 46 9.67 27.47 2.99
CA LEU A 46 10.35 27.82 1.75
C LEU A 46 10.22 26.77 0.66
N PHE A 47 9.80 25.56 1.03
CA PHE A 47 9.75 24.42 0.10
C PHE A 47 8.48 23.65 0.28
N THR A 48 7.95 23.15 -0.83
CA THR A 48 6.88 22.16 -0.82
C THR A 48 7.50 20.80 -1.11
N ASN A 49 7.46 19.92 -0.13
CA ASN A 49 7.88 18.54 -0.31
C ASN A 49 6.65 17.69 -0.57
N SER A 50 6.62 17.07 -1.72
CA SER A 50 5.54 16.17 -2.09
C SER A 50 6.12 14.79 -2.35
N ARG A 51 5.37 13.77 -1.95
CA ARG A 51 5.83 12.40 -2.07
C ARG A 51 4.66 11.49 -2.41
N ILE A 52 4.91 10.58 -3.33
CA ILE A 52 3.95 9.56 -3.71
C ILE A 52 4.55 8.22 -3.35
N ILE A 53 3.84 7.44 -2.55
CA ILE A 53 4.27 6.10 -2.18
C ILE A 53 3.31 5.11 -2.81
N ILE A 54 3.85 4.21 -3.64
CA ILE A 54 3.09 3.18 -4.33
C ILE A 54 3.52 1.83 -3.77
N THR A 55 2.56 1.08 -3.26
CA THR A 55 2.80 -0.25 -2.68
C THR A 55 2.00 -1.29 -3.45
N ASN A 56 2.65 -2.39 -3.85
CA ASN A 56 1.94 -3.52 -4.42
C ASN A 56 1.38 -4.38 -3.28
N ALA A 57 0.07 -4.28 -3.07
CA ALA A 57 -0.64 -5.02 -2.03
C ALA A 57 -1.23 -6.34 -2.56
N GLY A 58 -1.06 -6.65 -3.83
CA GLY A 58 -1.54 -7.88 -4.45
C GLY A 58 -0.57 -9.03 -4.32
N LYS A 59 -0.94 -10.16 -4.93
CA LYS A 59 -0.11 -11.37 -4.94
C LYS A 59 0.81 -11.46 -6.15
N GLN A 60 0.54 -10.69 -7.20
CA GLN A 60 1.26 -10.76 -8.47
C GLN A 60 2.00 -9.46 -8.74
N PRO A 61 3.10 -9.51 -9.51
CA PRO A 61 3.78 -8.30 -9.94
C PRO A 61 2.86 -7.45 -10.81
N VAL A 62 2.94 -6.14 -10.63
CA VAL A 62 2.23 -5.17 -11.47
C VAL A 62 3.24 -4.58 -12.45
N THR A 63 2.90 -4.62 -13.73
CA THR A 63 3.78 -4.18 -14.81
C THR A 63 3.23 -2.96 -15.52
N ASN A 64 4.11 -2.27 -16.25
CA ASN A 64 3.78 -1.10 -17.05
C ASN A 64 3.03 -0.02 -16.25
N VAL A 65 3.56 0.31 -15.09
CA VAL A 65 2.98 1.33 -14.23
C VAL A 65 3.35 2.70 -14.76
N VAL A 66 2.36 3.51 -15.10
CA VAL A 66 2.57 4.87 -15.57
C VAL A 66 1.94 5.83 -14.58
N VAL A 67 2.76 6.74 -14.08
CA VAL A 67 2.33 7.78 -13.16
C VAL A 67 2.16 9.07 -13.94
N PHE A 68 0.96 9.60 -13.95
CA PHE A 68 0.65 10.85 -14.63
C PHE A 68 0.69 12.00 -13.64
N TYR A 69 1.77 12.76 -13.71
CA TYR A 69 1.81 14.10 -13.14
C TYR A 69 1.19 15.03 -14.16
N ASP A 70 0.70 16.12 -13.78
CA ASP A 70 0.01 17.04 -14.68
C ASP A 70 0.84 17.42 -15.92
N ILE A 71 2.13 17.61 -15.73
CA ILE A 71 3.04 18.09 -16.78
C ILE A 71 3.96 17.01 -17.35
N LYS A 72 4.03 15.84 -16.73
CA LYS A 72 5.01 14.82 -17.08
C LYS A 72 4.49 13.44 -16.67
N ASN A 73 4.96 12.40 -17.37
CA ASN A 73 4.64 11.02 -17.03
C ASN A 73 5.92 10.30 -16.61
N GLU A 74 5.79 9.37 -15.68
CA GLU A 74 6.88 8.51 -15.26
C GLU A 74 6.45 7.06 -15.38
N THR A 75 7.31 6.22 -15.93
CA THR A 75 7.01 4.79 -16.13
C THR A 75 7.87 3.93 -15.22
N ILE A 76 7.22 2.99 -14.56
CA ILE A 76 7.89 1.98 -13.74
C ILE A 76 7.62 0.63 -14.38
N HIS A 77 8.67 -0.15 -14.67
CA HIS A 77 8.50 -1.41 -15.39
C HIS A 77 7.75 -2.44 -14.59
N THR A 78 8.11 -2.63 -13.33
CA THR A 78 7.51 -3.68 -12.51
C THR A 78 7.57 -3.30 -11.04
N ILE A 79 6.47 -3.56 -10.33
CA ILE A 79 6.41 -3.48 -8.87
C ILE A 79 6.05 -4.87 -8.37
N ASN A 80 6.97 -5.52 -7.67
CA ASN A 80 6.75 -6.86 -7.13
C ASN A 80 5.85 -6.82 -5.90
N PRO A 81 5.18 -7.94 -5.56
CA PRO A 81 4.35 -7.98 -4.37
C PRO A 81 5.14 -7.59 -3.12
N GLY A 82 4.58 -6.71 -2.31
CA GLY A 82 5.21 -6.19 -1.11
C GLY A 82 6.20 -5.06 -1.33
N ASP A 83 6.56 -4.75 -2.58
CA ASP A 83 7.46 -3.65 -2.87
C ASP A 83 6.77 -2.31 -2.68
N LYS A 84 7.56 -1.35 -2.21
CA LYS A 84 7.12 0.01 -1.97
C LYS A 84 8.07 0.96 -2.70
N ILE A 85 7.51 1.82 -3.52
CA ILE A 85 8.26 2.79 -4.32
C ILE A 85 7.87 4.19 -3.89
N SER A 86 8.86 5.03 -3.64
CA SER A 86 8.66 6.44 -3.30
C SER A 86 9.05 7.30 -4.49
N LEU A 87 8.15 8.16 -4.91
CA LEU A 87 8.34 9.08 -6.03
C LEU A 87 8.17 10.51 -5.56
N SER A 88 8.89 11.41 -6.22
CA SER A 88 8.73 12.85 -6.00
C SER A 88 8.14 13.47 -7.26
N PRO A 89 6.99 14.17 -7.18
CA PRO A 89 6.45 14.87 -8.33
C PRO A 89 7.43 15.88 -8.89
N PRO A 90 7.50 16.05 -10.22
CA PRO A 90 8.35 17.08 -10.80
C PRO A 90 7.92 18.46 -10.36
N GLU A 91 8.88 19.38 -10.35
CA GLU A 91 8.60 20.77 -10.05
C GLU A 91 7.57 21.34 -11.04
N GLY A 92 6.61 22.09 -10.54
CA GLY A 92 5.53 22.63 -11.35
C GLY A 92 4.33 21.71 -11.54
N SER A 93 4.36 20.49 -10.97
CA SER A 93 3.22 19.58 -11.04
C SER A 93 2.03 20.10 -10.25
N ASN A 94 0.83 19.77 -10.75
CA ASN A 94 -0.39 20.02 -10.00
C ASN A 94 -0.44 19.09 -8.79
N LEU A 95 -0.50 19.64 -7.59
CA LEU A 95 -0.53 18.88 -6.34
C LEU A 95 -1.96 18.65 -5.82
N ASN A 96 -2.95 18.63 -6.71
CA ASN A 96 -4.32 18.28 -6.32
C ASN A 96 -4.55 16.78 -6.37
N ALA A 97 -4.09 16.12 -7.44
CA ALA A 97 -4.27 14.69 -7.60
C ALA A 97 -3.20 14.10 -8.52
N VAL A 98 -2.96 12.82 -8.36
CA VAL A 98 -2.10 12.04 -9.22
C VAL A 98 -2.87 10.84 -9.75
N ARG A 99 -2.62 10.47 -11.00
CA ARG A 99 -3.27 9.33 -11.63
C ARG A 99 -2.23 8.27 -11.96
N ILE A 100 -2.57 7.01 -11.69
CA ILE A 100 -1.69 5.88 -11.93
C ILE A 100 -2.45 4.84 -12.73
N ILE A 101 -1.88 4.44 -13.85
CA ILE A 101 -2.44 3.41 -14.73
C ILE A 101 -1.39 2.31 -14.85
N ALA A 102 -1.85 1.07 -14.80
CA ALA A 102 -0.99 -0.09 -14.97
C ALA A 102 -1.74 -1.18 -15.72
N ASP A 103 -1.04 -2.26 -16.08
CA ASP A 103 -1.65 -3.43 -16.68
C ASP A 103 -2.73 -4.01 -15.78
N HIS A 104 -3.56 -4.88 -16.35
CA HIS A 104 -4.67 -5.54 -15.68
C HIS A 104 -5.79 -4.61 -15.21
N GLY A 105 -5.97 -3.51 -15.94
CA GLY A 105 -7.08 -2.59 -15.70
C GLY A 105 -6.92 -1.70 -14.48
N ILE A 106 -5.71 -1.57 -13.96
CA ILE A 106 -5.45 -0.70 -12.80
C ILE A 106 -5.52 0.75 -13.24
N ASN A 107 -6.38 1.53 -12.62
CA ASN A 107 -6.55 2.95 -12.86
C ASN A 107 -6.93 3.61 -11.54
N ILE A 108 -5.98 4.31 -10.94
CA ILE A 108 -6.14 4.91 -9.63
C ILE A 108 -5.90 6.41 -9.72
N THR A 109 -6.84 7.19 -9.21
CA THR A 109 -6.68 8.63 -9.04
C THR A 109 -6.74 8.93 -7.54
N THR A 110 -5.68 9.53 -7.03
CA THR A 110 -5.54 9.81 -5.60
C THR A 110 -5.24 11.28 -5.39
N GLY A 111 -6.02 11.92 -4.51
CA GLY A 111 -5.75 13.29 -4.11
C GLY A 111 -4.58 13.36 -3.14
N TYR A 112 -3.81 14.44 -3.21
CA TYR A 112 -2.75 14.69 -2.24
C TYR A 112 -3.37 15.08 -0.90
N ARG A 113 -2.86 14.49 0.16
CA ARG A 113 -3.26 14.82 1.52
C ARG A 113 -2.14 15.57 2.24
N THR A 114 -2.52 16.39 3.17
CA THR A 114 -1.57 17.07 4.05
C THR A 114 -1.46 16.29 5.36
N PRO A 115 -0.24 15.96 5.82
CA PRO A 115 -0.10 15.27 7.10
C PRO A 115 -0.70 16.07 8.24
N ILE A 116 -1.33 15.36 9.17
CA ILE A 116 -1.92 15.98 10.34
C ILE A 116 -0.81 16.40 11.28
N LYS A 117 -0.82 17.67 11.70
CA LYS A 117 0.10 18.17 12.70
C LYS A 117 -0.46 17.88 14.08
N MET A 118 0.34 17.24 14.92
CA MET A 118 -0.08 16.96 16.28
C MET A 118 0.00 18.24 17.13
N PRO A 119 -0.93 18.42 18.08
CA PRO A 119 -0.87 19.56 18.98
C PRO A 119 0.46 19.60 19.75
N GLY A 120 1.05 20.78 19.82
CA GLY A 120 2.34 20.95 20.47
C GLY A 120 3.54 20.62 19.64
N MET A 121 3.35 20.02 18.48
CA MET A 121 4.42 19.81 17.53
C MET A 121 4.79 21.12 16.86
N MET A 122 6.03 21.20 16.48
CA MET A 122 6.59 22.32 15.74
C MET A 122 6.81 23.55 16.52
N GLY A 123 6.72 23.57 17.78
CA GLY A 123 6.96 24.79 18.52
C GLY A 123 6.30 26.02 17.90
N SER A 124 5.29 25.79 17.21
CA SER A 124 4.54 26.86 16.57
C SER A 124 3.53 27.41 17.52
#